data_eb1eb49a0d7119d09d6dcae99f521eda
#
_entry.id   eb1eb49a0d7119d09d6dcae99f521eda
#
_cell.length_a   1.000
_cell.length_b   1.000
_cell.length_c   1.000
_cell.angle_alpha   90.00
_cell.angle_beta   90.00
_cell.angle_gamma   90.00
#
_symmetry.space_group_name_H-M   'P 1'
#
loop_
_entity.id
_entity.type
_entity.pdbx_description
1 polymer ?
#
loop_
_entity_poly.entity_id
_entity_poly.type
_entity_poly.pdbx_seq_one_letter_code
_entity_poly.pdbx_strand_id
1 'polypeptide(L)'
;THLDRPSLPFLRLKILELLYHFQFRQTLFEENQHYISGVTVKRIKHVREHLVQDMEHRTNLKELALEHNLSLTQLKDGFRQIYGESPYAYLRSYKMHRAAQLLHQSDKKISEIALEMGYQNPSKFSEAFHAVIGCRPSAYRKQKK
;
A
#
# COMPACT_ATOMS: atom_id res chain seq x y z
N THR A 1 -18.78 29.73 -32.47
CA THR A 1 -19.12 28.72 -31.47
C THR A 1 -19.32 29.41 -30.13
N HIS A 2 -20.59 29.76 -29.82
CA HIS A 2 -20.98 30.29 -28.51
C HIS A 2 -20.89 29.16 -27.50
N LEU A 3 -19.93 29.21 -26.60
CA LEU A 3 -19.96 28.45 -25.35
C LEU A 3 -21.08 29.07 -24.50
N ASP A 4 -22.22 28.37 -24.44
CA ASP A 4 -23.33 28.76 -23.56
C ASP A 4 -22.82 28.74 -22.11
N ARG A 5 -22.71 29.93 -21.52
CA ARG A 5 -22.38 30.05 -20.10
C ARG A 5 -23.53 29.50 -19.28
N PRO A 6 -23.28 28.53 -18.37
CA PRO A 6 -24.34 27.97 -17.58
C PRO A 6 -25.05 29.06 -16.78
N SER A 7 -26.38 28.98 -16.76
CA SER A 7 -27.20 30.01 -16.05
C SER A 7 -26.95 29.97 -14.54
N LEU A 8 -27.05 31.12 -13.88
CA LEU A 8 -26.87 31.25 -12.42
C LEU A 8 -27.71 30.23 -11.60
N PRO A 9 -28.98 29.94 -11.94
CA PRO A 9 -29.78 28.91 -11.28
C PRO A 9 -29.19 27.50 -11.44
N PHE A 10 -28.68 27.19 -12.63
CA PHE A 10 -28.02 25.91 -12.91
C PHE A 10 -26.75 25.71 -12.07
N LEU A 11 -25.91 26.75 -11.98
CA LEU A 11 -24.69 26.72 -11.14
C LEU A 11 -25.02 26.54 -9.66
N ARG A 12 -26.06 27.22 -9.16
CA ARG A 12 -26.53 27.06 -7.78
C ARG A 12 -27.00 25.66 -7.50
N LEU A 13 -27.76 25.04 -8.42
CA LEU A 13 -28.22 23.67 -8.30
C LEU A 13 -27.03 22.68 -8.24
N LYS A 14 -26.05 22.88 -9.12
CA LYS A 14 -24.84 22.02 -9.15
C LYS A 14 -23.97 22.17 -7.90
N ILE A 15 -23.87 23.35 -7.34
CA ILE A 15 -23.18 23.58 -6.07
C ILE A 15 -23.90 22.86 -4.92
N LEU A 16 -25.22 22.96 -4.85
CA LEU A 16 -26.03 22.26 -3.84
C LEU A 16 -25.91 20.74 -3.97
N GLU A 17 -25.94 20.22 -5.20
CA GLU A 17 -25.73 18.80 -5.47
C GLU A 17 -24.35 18.33 -5.00
N LEU A 18 -23.28 19.08 -5.30
CA LEU A 18 -21.92 18.79 -4.83
C LEU A 18 -21.81 18.85 -3.30
N LEU A 19 -22.41 19.86 -2.67
CA LEU A 19 -22.42 19.97 -1.20
C LEU A 19 -23.18 18.81 -0.56
N TYR A 20 -24.32 18.41 -1.13
CA TYR A 20 -25.09 17.26 -0.68
C TYR A 20 -24.28 15.97 -0.78
N HIS A 21 -23.63 15.72 -1.91
CA HIS A 21 -22.76 14.56 -2.09
C HIS A 21 -21.55 14.58 -1.14
N PHE A 22 -21.02 15.76 -0.86
CA PHE A 22 -19.90 15.89 0.08
C PHE A 22 -20.34 15.60 1.52
N GLN A 23 -21.48 16.16 1.96
CA GLN A 23 -22.04 15.88 3.29
C GLN A 23 -22.50 14.42 3.44
N PHE A 24 -23.13 13.86 2.40
CA PHE A 24 -23.58 12.47 2.41
C PHE A 24 -22.40 11.49 2.45
N ARG A 25 -21.31 11.80 1.75
CA ARG A 25 -20.06 11.02 1.89
C ARG A 25 -19.47 11.15 3.29
N GLN A 26 -19.46 12.31 3.89
CA GLN A 26 -18.98 12.49 5.27
C GLN A 26 -19.78 11.64 6.26
N THR A 27 -21.12 11.65 6.19
CA THR A 27 -21.98 10.82 7.06
C THR A 27 -21.77 9.31 6.86
N LEU A 28 -21.65 8.86 5.61
CA LEU A 28 -21.33 7.44 5.32
C LEU A 28 -19.89 7.07 5.75
N PHE A 29 -18.97 8.01 5.75
CA PHE A 29 -17.60 7.82 6.26
C PHE A 29 -17.57 7.78 7.78
N GLU A 30 -18.38 8.58 8.47
CA GLU A 30 -18.46 8.60 9.94
C GLU A 30 -19.14 7.36 10.52
N GLU A 31 -20.15 6.80 9.86
CA GLU A 31 -20.81 5.56 10.31
C GLU A 31 -19.94 4.31 10.16
N ASN A 32 -18.95 4.30 9.28
CA ASN A 32 -18.04 3.15 9.05
C ASN A 32 -16.60 3.36 9.51
N GLN A 33 -16.23 4.55 10.00
CA GLN A 33 -14.91 4.75 10.60
C GLN A 33 -14.92 4.31 12.07
N HIS A 34 -14.41 3.13 12.32
CA HIS A 34 -13.75 2.83 13.59
C HIS A 34 -12.62 3.86 13.75
N TYR A 35 -12.88 4.92 14.52
CA TYR A 35 -11.93 5.98 14.78
C TYR A 35 -10.68 5.37 15.42
N ILE A 36 -9.62 5.26 14.64
CA ILE A 36 -8.35 4.73 15.16
C ILE A 36 -7.76 5.79 16.06
N SER A 37 -7.58 5.48 17.35
CA SER A 37 -6.95 6.40 18.29
C SER A 37 -5.54 6.78 17.81
N GLY A 38 -5.08 7.99 18.11
CA GLY A 38 -3.73 8.44 17.77
C GLY A 38 -2.63 7.53 18.33
N VAL A 39 -2.88 6.85 19.45
CA VAL A 39 -1.97 5.83 20.02
C VAL A 39 -1.91 4.62 19.09
N THR A 40 -3.05 4.13 18.60
CA THR A 40 -3.10 2.99 17.68
C THR A 40 -2.41 3.34 16.34
N VAL A 41 -2.60 4.55 15.82
CA VAL A 41 -1.89 5.02 14.62
C VAL A 41 -0.39 4.96 14.80
N LYS A 42 0.15 5.43 15.94
CA LYS A 42 1.60 5.36 16.24
C LYS A 42 2.08 3.89 16.29
N ARG A 43 1.34 3.01 16.96
CA ARG A 43 1.67 1.57 17.02
C ARG A 43 1.72 0.93 15.64
N ILE A 44 0.75 1.21 14.78
CA ILE A 44 0.71 0.69 13.41
C ILE A 44 1.87 1.22 12.56
N LYS A 45 2.29 2.47 12.76
CA LYS A 45 3.49 3.02 12.11
C LYS A 45 4.76 2.26 12.53
N HIS A 46 4.92 1.95 13.81
CA HIS A 46 6.04 1.14 14.28
C HIS A 46 6.00 -0.30 13.75
N VAL A 47 4.79 -0.90 13.66
CA VAL A 47 4.63 -2.20 12.99
C VAL A 47 5.10 -2.14 11.53
N ARG A 48 4.75 -1.09 10.80
CA ARG A 48 5.21 -0.91 9.41
C ARG A 48 6.74 -0.80 9.34
N GLU A 49 7.38 -0.06 10.25
CA GLU A 49 8.84 0.06 10.33
C GLU A 49 9.48 -1.31 10.55
N HIS A 50 8.97 -2.08 11.51
CA HIS A 50 9.45 -3.43 11.79
C HIS A 50 9.29 -4.37 10.58
N LEU A 51 8.13 -4.33 9.91
CA LEU A 51 7.85 -5.13 8.70
C LEU A 51 8.85 -4.89 7.56
N VAL A 52 9.31 -3.65 7.38
CA VAL A 52 10.23 -3.32 6.28
C VAL A 52 11.70 -3.47 6.65
N GLN A 53 12.03 -3.58 7.92
CA GLN A 53 13.41 -3.81 8.40
C GLN A 53 13.83 -5.27 8.21
N ASP A 54 12.92 -6.22 8.47
CA ASP A 54 13.20 -7.65 8.32
C ASP A 54 12.51 -8.22 7.07
N MET A 55 13.15 -8.02 5.92
CA MET A 55 12.62 -8.50 4.65
C MET A 55 12.97 -9.95 4.35
N GLU A 56 13.97 -10.52 5.00
CA GLU A 56 14.47 -11.88 4.73
C GLU A 56 13.62 -12.93 5.41
N HIS A 57 13.13 -12.65 6.61
CA HIS A 57 12.39 -13.60 7.39
C HIS A 57 10.87 -13.52 7.17
N ARG A 58 10.21 -14.63 7.46
CA ARG A 58 8.75 -14.68 7.37
C ARG A 58 8.14 -14.08 8.64
N THR A 59 7.64 -12.88 8.55
CA THR A 59 7.01 -12.18 9.67
C THR A 59 5.70 -12.86 10.10
N ASN A 60 5.58 -13.16 11.38
CA ASN A 60 4.33 -13.60 12.01
C ASN A 60 3.55 -12.37 12.48
N LEU A 61 2.50 -12.00 11.73
CA LEU A 61 1.69 -10.82 12.07
C LEU A 61 1.00 -10.92 13.44
N LYS A 62 0.74 -12.13 13.96
CA LYS A 62 0.13 -12.30 15.28
C LYS A 62 1.11 -11.93 16.39
N GLU A 63 2.35 -12.38 16.29
CA GLU A 63 3.42 -12.04 17.23
C GLU A 63 3.73 -10.54 17.16
N LEU A 64 3.88 -10.01 15.95
CA LEU A 64 4.14 -8.59 15.73
C LEU A 64 3.01 -7.70 16.28
N ALA A 65 1.75 -8.10 16.16
CA ALA A 65 0.63 -7.38 16.76
C ALA A 65 0.75 -7.35 18.29
N LEU A 66 1.06 -8.49 18.92
CA LEU A 66 1.23 -8.59 20.38
C LEU A 66 2.39 -7.73 20.88
N GLU A 67 3.54 -7.74 20.21
CA GLU A 67 4.70 -6.90 20.55
C GLU A 67 4.35 -5.41 20.58
N HIS A 68 3.44 -4.98 19.71
CA HIS A 68 2.97 -3.60 19.65
C HIS A 68 1.66 -3.34 20.42
N ASN A 69 1.25 -4.25 21.29
CA ASN A 69 0.00 -4.14 22.08
C ASN A 69 -1.24 -3.90 21.20
N LEU A 70 -1.36 -4.66 20.13
CA LEU A 70 -2.49 -4.67 19.21
C LEU A 70 -3.09 -6.08 19.12
N SER A 71 -4.40 -6.19 18.95
CA SER A 71 -4.99 -7.42 18.45
C SER A 71 -4.68 -7.57 16.95
N LEU A 72 -4.71 -8.81 16.45
CA LEU A 72 -4.48 -9.05 15.01
C LEU A 72 -5.52 -8.33 14.12
N THR A 73 -6.76 -8.22 14.60
CA THR A 73 -7.85 -7.49 13.94
C THR A 73 -7.52 -6.00 13.88
N GLN A 74 -7.20 -5.39 15.05
CA GLN A 74 -6.80 -3.97 15.11
C GLN A 74 -5.61 -3.67 14.18
N LEU A 75 -4.62 -4.57 14.14
CA LEU A 75 -3.49 -4.41 13.22
C LEU A 75 -3.94 -4.43 11.76
N LYS A 76 -4.71 -5.44 11.35
CA LYS A 76 -5.14 -5.58 9.94
C LYS A 76 -6.04 -4.43 9.48
N ASP A 77 -7.02 -4.06 10.29
CA ASP A 77 -7.99 -3.03 9.93
C ASP A 77 -7.36 -1.65 9.96
N GLY A 78 -6.61 -1.35 11.02
CA GLY A 78 -5.90 -0.09 11.13
C GLY A 78 -4.81 0.08 10.07
N PHE A 79 -4.10 -1.00 9.72
CA PHE A 79 -3.11 -0.96 8.65
C PHE A 79 -3.77 -0.66 7.29
N ARG A 80 -4.92 -1.30 7.00
CA ARG A 80 -5.70 -1.04 5.79
C ARG A 80 -6.24 0.39 5.76
N GLN A 81 -6.70 0.93 6.89
CA GLN A 81 -7.19 2.31 6.97
C GLN A 81 -6.06 3.34 6.73
N ILE A 82 -4.85 3.08 7.24
CA ILE A 82 -3.72 4.02 7.13
C ILE A 82 -3.00 3.90 5.78
N TYR A 83 -2.78 2.66 5.28
CA TYR A 83 -1.96 2.39 4.10
C TYR A 83 -2.75 1.90 2.89
N GLY A 84 -4.08 1.71 3.01
CA GLY A 84 -4.96 1.29 1.91
C GLY A 84 -4.95 -0.21 1.61
N GLU A 85 -4.04 -0.98 2.19
CA GLU A 85 -3.85 -2.40 1.92
C GLU A 85 -3.48 -3.20 3.17
N SER A 86 -3.54 -4.54 3.08
CA SER A 86 -3.15 -5.40 4.20
C SER A 86 -1.65 -5.37 4.46
N PRO A 87 -1.16 -5.67 5.70
CA PRO A 87 0.27 -5.69 6.01
C PRO A 87 1.10 -6.57 5.07
N TYR A 88 0.60 -7.74 4.68
CA TYR A 88 1.30 -8.62 3.73
C TYR A 88 1.33 -8.09 2.30
N ALA A 89 0.25 -7.44 1.84
CA ALA A 89 0.21 -6.82 0.51
C ALA A 89 1.20 -5.66 0.45
N TYR A 90 1.21 -4.81 1.49
CA TYR A 90 2.16 -3.73 1.64
C TYR A 90 3.61 -4.21 1.63
N LEU A 91 3.94 -5.21 2.46
CA LEU A 91 5.29 -5.77 2.52
C LEU A 91 5.73 -6.33 1.17
N ARG A 92 4.83 -7.05 0.47
CA ARG A 92 5.11 -7.57 -0.87
C ARG A 92 5.37 -6.44 -1.86
N SER A 93 4.54 -5.42 -1.89
CA SER A 93 4.70 -4.24 -2.75
C SER A 93 6.04 -3.54 -2.45
N TYR A 94 6.34 -3.30 -1.19
CA TYR A 94 7.60 -2.71 -0.74
C TYR A 94 8.83 -3.51 -1.21
N LYS A 95 8.83 -4.84 -0.99
CA LYS A 95 9.90 -5.74 -1.45
C LYS A 95 10.12 -5.66 -2.95
N MET A 96 9.05 -5.62 -3.75
CA MET A 96 9.17 -5.58 -5.21
C MET A 96 9.70 -4.24 -5.72
N HIS A 97 9.30 -3.12 -5.10
CA HIS A 97 9.88 -1.81 -5.42
C HIS A 97 11.35 -1.73 -5.01
N ARG A 98 11.71 -2.29 -3.86
CA ARG A 98 13.13 -2.38 -3.45
C ARG A 98 13.95 -3.25 -4.39
N ALA A 99 13.40 -4.40 -4.82
CA ALA A 99 14.02 -5.24 -5.83
C ALA A 99 14.22 -4.51 -7.17
N ALA A 100 13.23 -3.73 -7.61
CA ALA A 100 13.34 -2.92 -8.82
C ALA A 100 14.48 -1.90 -8.73
N GLN A 101 14.65 -1.24 -7.58
CA GLN A 101 15.79 -0.34 -7.32
C GLN A 101 17.12 -1.08 -7.42
N LEU A 102 17.26 -2.26 -6.79
CA LEU A 102 18.47 -3.06 -6.84
C LEU A 102 18.79 -3.55 -8.26
N LEU A 103 17.77 -3.98 -9.02
CA LEU A 103 17.92 -4.35 -10.43
C LEU A 103 18.45 -3.19 -11.28
N HIS A 104 18.09 -1.97 -10.92
CA HIS A 104 18.53 -0.78 -11.64
C HIS A 104 19.91 -0.29 -11.18
N GLN A 105 20.24 -0.38 -9.89
CA GLN A 105 21.41 0.25 -9.28
C GLN A 105 22.61 -0.68 -9.12
N SER A 106 22.42 -2.01 -9.26
CA SER A 106 23.47 -2.99 -9.03
C SER A 106 23.55 -4.04 -10.14
N ASP A 107 24.68 -4.74 -10.19
CA ASP A 107 24.91 -5.88 -11.09
C ASP A 107 24.63 -7.23 -10.41
N LYS A 108 24.03 -7.22 -9.21
CA LYS A 108 23.63 -8.44 -8.48
C LYS A 108 22.78 -9.34 -9.38
N LYS A 109 22.97 -10.65 -9.27
CA LYS A 109 22.11 -11.62 -9.98
C LYS A 109 20.66 -11.50 -9.49
N ILE A 110 19.69 -11.77 -10.38
CA ILE A 110 18.26 -11.75 -10.03
C ILE A 110 17.97 -12.72 -8.87
N SER A 111 18.67 -13.87 -8.82
CA SER A 111 18.56 -14.83 -7.74
C SER A 111 19.05 -14.29 -6.38
N GLU A 112 20.11 -13.50 -6.38
CA GLU A 112 20.63 -12.86 -5.17
C GLU A 112 19.63 -11.81 -4.64
N ILE A 113 19.08 -11.00 -5.54
CA ILE A 113 18.04 -10.01 -5.19
C ILE A 113 16.78 -10.73 -4.66
N ALA A 114 16.39 -11.86 -5.27
CA ALA A 114 15.26 -12.65 -4.79
C ALA A 114 15.48 -13.13 -3.35
N LEU A 115 16.67 -13.61 -3.03
CA LEU A 115 17.04 -14.05 -1.67
C LEU A 115 17.01 -12.89 -0.67
N GLU A 116 17.57 -11.73 -1.02
CA GLU A 116 17.50 -10.51 -0.18
C GLU A 116 16.06 -10.06 0.10
N MET A 117 15.14 -10.33 -0.81
CA MET A 117 13.72 -10.06 -0.63
C MET A 117 12.99 -11.21 0.11
N GLY A 118 13.72 -12.24 0.59
CA GLY A 118 13.17 -13.37 1.32
C GLY A 118 12.49 -14.42 0.44
N TYR A 119 12.79 -14.48 -0.86
CA TYR A 119 12.27 -15.48 -1.78
C TYR A 119 13.30 -16.56 -2.04
N GLN A 120 13.11 -17.73 -1.46
CA GLN A 120 13.94 -18.90 -1.75
C GLN A 120 13.69 -19.50 -3.15
N ASN A 121 12.49 -19.26 -3.72
CA ASN A 121 12.12 -19.72 -5.06
C ASN A 121 12.11 -18.55 -6.05
N PRO A 122 13.06 -18.53 -7.03
CA PRO A 122 13.14 -17.44 -8.02
C PRO A 122 11.89 -17.30 -8.91
N SER A 123 11.16 -18.39 -9.16
CA SER A 123 9.91 -18.33 -9.93
C SER A 123 8.84 -17.56 -9.17
N LYS A 124 8.69 -17.83 -7.87
CA LYS A 124 7.75 -17.09 -7.00
C LYS A 124 8.13 -15.62 -6.86
N PHE A 125 9.41 -15.30 -6.80
CA PHE A 125 9.88 -13.92 -6.88
C PHE A 125 9.49 -13.26 -8.20
N SER A 126 9.73 -13.93 -9.33
CA SER A 126 9.41 -13.38 -10.66
C SER A 126 7.92 -13.17 -10.86
N GLU A 127 7.07 -14.07 -10.34
CA GLU A 127 5.60 -13.92 -10.33
C GLU A 127 5.18 -12.69 -9.49
N ALA A 128 5.70 -12.58 -8.27
CA ALA A 128 5.40 -11.46 -7.37
C ALA A 128 5.88 -10.13 -7.95
N PHE A 129 7.07 -10.09 -8.54
CA PHE A 129 7.63 -8.93 -9.18
C PHE A 129 6.78 -8.48 -10.38
N HIS A 130 6.40 -9.42 -11.24
CA HIS A 130 5.52 -9.13 -12.39
C HIS A 130 4.16 -8.59 -11.93
N ALA A 131 3.59 -9.18 -10.89
CA ALA A 131 2.28 -8.75 -10.37
C ALA A 131 2.29 -7.31 -9.83
N VAL A 132 3.43 -6.82 -9.30
CA VAL A 132 3.54 -5.48 -8.71
C VAL A 132 4.10 -4.46 -9.69
N ILE A 133 5.13 -4.83 -10.45
CA ILE A 133 5.88 -3.92 -11.34
C ILE A 133 5.35 -3.95 -12.78
N GLY A 134 4.58 -4.98 -13.16
CA GLY A 134 3.99 -5.09 -14.50
C GLY A 134 4.85 -5.80 -15.53
N CYS A 135 6.12 -6.11 -15.23
CA CYS A 135 7.02 -6.85 -16.12
C CYS A 135 7.94 -7.81 -15.33
N ARG A 136 8.58 -8.75 -16.02
CA ARG A 136 9.52 -9.68 -15.39
C ARG A 136 10.83 -8.99 -14.98
N PRO A 137 11.53 -9.45 -13.92
CA PRO A 137 12.79 -8.86 -13.45
C PRO A 137 13.86 -8.74 -14.54
N SER A 138 13.96 -9.75 -15.40
CA SER A 138 14.91 -9.75 -16.53
C SER A 138 14.60 -8.71 -17.59
N ALA A 139 13.32 -8.49 -17.90
CA ALA A 139 12.87 -7.45 -18.82
C ALA A 139 13.09 -6.06 -18.21
N TYR A 140 12.77 -5.87 -16.92
CA TYR A 140 12.99 -4.62 -16.20
C TYR A 140 14.46 -4.21 -16.21
N ARG A 141 15.38 -5.15 -15.96
CA ARG A 141 16.83 -4.89 -16.02
C ARG A 141 17.31 -4.43 -17.38
N LYS A 142 16.75 -4.97 -18.47
CA LYS A 142 17.14 -4.59 -19.84
C LYS A 142 16.74 -3.16 -20.22
N GLN A 143 15.74 -2.58 -19.55
CA GLN A 143 15.30 -1.19 -19.75
C GLN A 143 16.31 -0.16 -19.20
N LYS A 144 17.34 -0.61 -18.48
CA LYS A 144 18.43 0.22 -17.94
C LYS A 144 19.43 0.70 -19.06
N LYS A 145 19.34 0.14 -20.27
CA LYS A 145 20.15 0.54 -21.43
C LYS A 145 19.34 1.51 -22.29
#